data_ec2bf0ee0a66ccb8bae41be4d03396c4
#
_entry.id   ec2bf0ee0a66ccb8bae41be4d03396c4
#
_cell.length_a   1.000
_cell.length_b   1.000
_cell.length_c   1.000
_cell.angle_alpha   90.00
_cell.angle_beta   90.00
_cell.angle_gamma   90.00
#
_symmetry.space_group_name_H-M   'P 1'
#
loop_
_entity.id
_entity.type
_entity.pdbx_description
1 polymer ?
#
loop_
_entity_poly.entity_id
_entity_poly.type
_entity_poly.pdbx_seq_one_letter_code
_entity_poly.pdbx_strand_id
1 'polypeptide(L)'
;MDNNYTVLARKYRSQDFKSLIGQDVLVKTLTTAINTGRIAHAYIFTGIRGTGKTSTARILAKALNCLSTDGPTANPCGVCENCRAIAAGQHIDVMEIDAASHTGVDNIRDILDAAQYRPTNGRYKVYIIDEVHMLSTAAFNALLKTLEEPPAHVIFILATTEIRKVPVTILSRCQRFDLVRVPIETLKKHFAWIASQEQIELSDAANELLARAADGSVRDGLSLLDQAIAQTGGHVDEAAVMDMLKRADRNVVVDFMDTILSGDTARALEMADNIYNNGADLVMLLSDMMEWTHWATRMHPALNAGDMTASPYTADQREKTKKIDSRVSLNILSRIWQVMVAAVSEMQMSGNQKQCFDMLIVRMMHIADMPSVPEILKNNAAAKPVAQPVAQPTPAAQKNTITNADELGHAMQADREILLYTYYSENIEVCEISDGKLKYFDRKGDKDFPIKLSAWLEKHTGKPWVLAQATESCHIQTAVEHQQQELAADPMMASAMGLFEGAEIVEVSK
;
A
#
# COMPACT_ATOMS: atom_id res chain seq x y z
N MET A 1 6.44 47.50 6.82
CA MET A 1 7.26 46.33 6.37
C MET A 1 6.32 45.17 6.25
N ASP A 2 5.71 45.00 5.08
CA ASP A 2 4.83 43.85 4.80
C ASP A 2 5.69 42.62 4.64
N ASN A 3 5.97 41.96 5.75
CA ASN A 3 6.71 40.69 5.77
C ASN A 3 5.71 39.59 5.43
N ASN A 4 5.28 39.56 4.15
CA ASN A 4 4.40 38.49 3.66
C ASN A 4 5.23 37.24 3.42
N TYR A 5 5.52 36.52 4.52
CA TYR A 5 6.26 35.25 4.46
C TYR A 5 5.57 34.29 3.53
N THR A 6 6.29 33.79 2.54
CA THR A 6 5.79 32.78 1.59
C THR A 6 6.51 31.47 1.79
N VAL A 7 5.76 30.39 2.09
CA VAL A 7 6.27 29.02 2.31
C VAL A 7 7.18 28.62 1.15
N LEU A 8 8.33 27.99 1.42
CA LEU A 8 9.33 27.60 0.43
C LEU A 8 8.73 26.77 -0.72
N ALA A 9 7.84 25.85 -0.41
CA ALA A 9 7.16 25.02 -1.41
C ALA A 9 6.31 25.83 -2.43
N ARG A 10 5.91 27.05 -2.08
CA ARG A 10 5.22 27.98 -2.99
C ARG A 10 6.21 28.92 -3.68
N LYS A 11 7.18 29.45 -2.96
CA LYS A 11 8.19 30.39 -3.44
C LYS A 11 9.07 29.75 -4.53
N TYR A 12 9.51 28.50 -4.32
CA TYR A 12 10.38 27.75 -5.23
C TYR A 12 9.63 26.75 -6.13
N ARG A 13 8.34 26.99 -6.35
CA ARG A 13 7.58 26.16 -7.31
C ARG A 13 8.12 26.35 -8.71
N SER A 14 8.42 25.24 -9.41
CA SER A 14 8.91 25.26 -10.79
C SER A 14 8.03 26.08 -11.71
N GLN A 15 8.65 26.99 -12.48
CA GLN A 15 7.97 27.96 -13.34
C GLN A 15 8.11 27.64 -14.83
N ASP A 16 9.06 26.81 -15.19
CA ASP A 16 9.35 26.37 -16.55
C ASP A 16 9.83 24.91 -16.56
N PHE A 17 9.97 24.32 -17.74
CA PHE A 17 10.41 22.93 -17.89
C PHE A 17 11.85 22.70 -17.40
N LYS A 18 12.73 23.72 -17.41
CA LYS A 18 14.13 23.59 -16.98
C LYS A 18 14.24 23.49 -15.46
N SER A 19 13.34 24.14 -14.75
CA SER A 19 13.30 24.12 -13.29
C SER A 19 12.54 22.90 -12.72
N LEU A 20 11.99 22.03 -13.60
CA LEU A 20 11.28 20.83 -13.17
C LEU A 20 12.28 19.71 -12.84
N ILE A 21 12.38 19.35 -11.56
CA ILE A 21 13.43 18.50 -11.03
C ILE A 21 13.08 17.02 -11.18
N GLY A 22 14.05 16.22 -11.67
CA GLY A 22 13.95 14.77 -11.71
C GLY A 22 12.92 14.20 -12.70
N GLN A 23 12.42 15.01 -13.65
CA GLN A 23 11.41 14.61 -14.63
C GLN A 23 11.92 14.74 -16.09
N ASP A 24 13.18 14.42 -16.34
CA ASP A 24 13.88 14.69 -17.59
C ASP A 24 13.19 14.06 -18.81
N VAL A 25 12.69 12.83 -18.70
CA VAL A 25 12.01 12.10 -19.78
C VAL A 25 10.71 12.80 -20.15
N LEU A 26 9.91 13.19 -19.14
CA LEU A 26 8.67 13.92 -19.34
C LEU A 26 8.93 15.28 -20.00
N VAL A 27 9.90 16.03 -19.50
CA VAL A 27 10.30 17.35 -20.06
C VAL A 27 10.72 17.20 -21.51
N LYS A 28 11.56 16.23 -21.85
CA LYS A 28 12.01 15.97 -23.21
C LYS A 28 10.82 15.64 -24.15
N THR A 29 9.92 14.80 -23.69
CA THR A 29 8.75 14.37 -24.48
C THR A 29 7.80 15.54 -24.74
N LEU A 30 7.43 16.31 -23.70
CA LEU A 30 6.56 17.47 -23.85
C LEU A 30 7.20 18.56 -24.72
N THR A 31 8.49 18.84 -24.52
CA THR A 31 9.24 19.80 -25.34
C THR A 31 9.23 19.39 -26.83
N THR A 32 9.45 18.11 -27.11
CA THR A 32 9.41 17.58 -28.48
C THR A 32 8.00 17.70 -29.08
N ALA A 33 6.96 17.34 -28.32
CA ALA A 33 5.57 17.44 -28.78
C ALA A 33 5.18 18.89 -29.12
N ILE A 34 5.57 19.85 -28.27
CA ILE A 34 5.32 21.28 -28.51
C ILE A 34 6.06 21.76 -29.77
N ASN A 35 7.36 21.45 -29.89
CA ASN A 35 8.18 21.90 -31.00
C ASN A 35 7.77 21.30 -32.37
N THR A 36 7.18 20.10 -32.34
CA THR A 36 6.67 19.42 -33.57
C THR A 36 5.20 19.71 -33.85
N GLY A 37 4.51 20.50 -32.99
CA GLY A 37 3.08 20.80 -33.11
C GLY A 37 2.16 19.60 -32.85
N ARG A 38 2.68 18.51 -32.24
CA ARG A 38 1.93 17.30 -31.91
C ARG A 38 1.38 17.39 -30.49
N ILE A 39 0.47 18.33 -30.28
CA ILE A 39 -0.13 18.58 -28.96
C ILE A 39 -1.38 17.71 -28.82
N ALA A 40 -1.44 16.89 -27.80
CA ALA A 40 -2.62 16.08 -27.49
C ALA A 40 -3.75 16.94 -26.90
N HIS A 41 -4.98 16.54 -27.13
CA HIS A 41 -6.16 17.20 -26.56
C HIS A 41 -6.37 16.89 -25.06
N ALA A 42 -5.78 15.78 -24.57
CA ALA A 42 -5.86 15.41 -23.16
C ALA A 42 -4.55 14.77 -22.68
N TYR A 43 -4.14 15.19 -21.50
CA TYR A 43 -2.96 14.68 -20.78
C TYR A 43 -3.39 14.13 -19.43
N ILE A 44 -2.72 13.07 -18.98
CA ILE A 44 -2.86 12.61 -17.61
C ILE A 44 -1.49 12.47 -16.94
N PHE A 45 -1.28 13.20 -15.86
CA PHE A 45 -0.09 13.17 -15.03
C PHE A 45 -0.35 12.31 -13.79
N THR A 46 0.39 11.23 -13.63
CA THR A 46 0.28 10.35 -12.46
C THR A 46 1.60 10.30 -11.69
N GLY A 47 1.53 10.02 -10.41
CA GLY A 47 2.68 9.94 -9.52
C GLY A 47 2.33 10.33 -8.10
N ILE A 48 3.22 10.06 -7.15
CA ILE A 48 2.98 10.38 -5.74
C ILE A 48 2.76 11.88 -5.53
N ARG A 49 2.19 12.24 -4.38
CA ARG A 49 1.99 13.64 -3.99
C ARG A 49 3.34 14.38 -4.00
N GLY A 50 3.34 15.65 -4.43
CA GLY A 50 4.52 16.52 -4.33
C GLY A 50 5.61 16.32 -5.40
N THR A 51 5.45 15.42 -6.38
CA THR A 51 6.41 15.20 -7.50
C THR A 51 6.32 16.23 -8.63
N GLY A 52 5.39 17.18 -8.55
CA GLY A 52 5.28 18.27 -9.53
C GLY A 52 4.15 18.14 -10.56
N LYS A 53 3.17 17.25 -10.39
CA LYS A 53 2.03 17.06 -11.32
C LYS A 53 1.35 18.38 -11.68
N THR A 54 0.83 19.09 -10.68
CA THR A 54 0.14 20.39 -10.86
C THR A 54 1.08 21.48 -11.37
N SER A 55 2.36 21.45 -10.99
CA SER A 55 3.36 22.39 -11.52
C SER A 55 3.59 22.13 -13.00
N THR A 56 3.74 20.87 -13.43
CA THR A 56 3.87 20.49 -14.83
C THR A 56 2.64 20.91 -15.65
N ALA A 57 1.43 20.72 -15.09
CA ALA A 57 0.19 21.16 -15.73
C ALA A 57 0.19 22.67 -15.99
N ARG A 58 0.58 23.48 -15.00
CA ARG A 58 0.68 24.94 -15.17
C ARG A 58 1.78 25.36 -16.15
N ILE A 59 2.93 24.67 -16.15
CA ILE A 59 4.02 24.93 -17.10
C ILE A 59 3.54 24.62 -18.52
N LEU A 60 2.83 23.51 -18.73
CA LEU A 60 2.25 23.17 -20.03
C LEU A 60 1.20 24.21 -20.45
N ALA A 61 0.32 24.66 -19.56
CA ALA A 61 -0.65 25.73 -19.85
C ALA A 61 0.05 27.03 -20.26
N LYS A 62 1.16 27.42 -19.61
CA LYS A 62 1.99 28.56 -20.01
C LYS A 62 2.62 28.34 -21.40
N ALA A 63 3.16 27.13 -21.65
CA ALA A 63 3.77 26.79 -22.92
C ALA A 63 2.79 26.92 -24.11
N LEU A 64 1.52 26.57 -23.89
CA LEU A 64 0.44 26.66 -24.87
C LEU A 64 -0.02 28.10 -25.11
N ASN A 65 -0.09 28.92 -24.06
CA ASN A 65 -0.71 30.24 -24.07
C ASN A 65 0.28 31.42 -23.96
N CYS A 66 1.59 31.20 -23.99
CA CYS A 66 2.60 32.25 -23.89
C CYS A 66 2.53 33.21 -25.09
N LEU A 67 2.47 34.50 -24.83
CA LEU A 67 2.36 35.56 -25.87
C LEU A 67 3.69 35.96 -26.50
N SER A 68 4.83 35.42 -26.04
CA SER A 68 6.16 35.78 -26.56
C SER A 68 6.47 35.21 -27.97
N THR A 69 5.63 34.27 -28.44
CA THR A 69 5.76 33.60 -29.74
C THR A 69 4.39 33.52 -30.40
N ASP A 70 4.34 33.39 -31.71
CA ASP A 70 3.09 33.25 -32.49
C ASP A 70 2.40 31.89 -32.31
N GLY A 71 3.07 30.90 -31.70
CA GLY A 71 2.57 29.57 -31.43
C GLY A 71 2.94 29.06 -30.04
N PRO A 72 2.54 27.84 -29.69
CA PRO A 72 3.00 27.14 -28.48
C PRO A 72 4.52 27.09 -28.42
N THR A 73 5.10 27.24 -27.24
CA THR A 73 6.56 27.26 -27.04
C THR A 73 6.98 26.40 -25.84
N ALA A 74 8.04 25.63 -26.00
CA ALA A 74 8.64 24.86 -24.91
C ALA A 74 9.34 25.77 -23.85
N ASN A 75 9.57 27.05 -24.18
CA ASN A 75 10.20 28.01 -23.29
C ASN A 75 9.26 29.20 -23.02
N PRO A 76 8.25 29.04 -22.17
CA PRO A 76 7.36 30.13 -21.81
C PRO A 76 8.13 31.27 -21.15
N CYS A 77 7.89 32.51 -21.53
CA CYS A 77 8.69 33.65 -21.10
C CYS A 77 8.58 34.00 -19.60
N GLY A 78 7.51 33.54 -18.92
CA GLY A 78 7.24 33.83 -17.50
C GLY A 78 6.82 35.25 -17.16
N VAL A 79 6.95 36.21 -18.10
CA VAL A 79 6.75 37.66 -17.84
C VAL A 79 5.58 38.28 -18.56
N CYS A 80 5.04 37.67 -19.64
CA CYS A 80 3.86 38.19 -20.32
C CYS A 80 2.62 38.03 -19.43
N GLU A 81 1.55 38.72 -19.79
CA GLU A 81 0.31 38.75 -19.05
C GLU A 81 -0.25 37.34 -18.81
N ASN A 82 -0.34 36.50 -19.85
CA ASN A 82 -0.82 35.14 -19.74
C ASN A 82 0.07 34.30 -18.82
N CYS A 83 1.39 34.38 -18.93
CA CYS A 83 2.30 33.63 -18.07
C CYS A 83 2.17 34.02 -16.60
N ARG A 84 2.00 35.31 -16.29
CA ARG A 84 1.79 35.80 -14.93
C ARG A 84 0.43 35.38 -14.39
N ALA A 85 -0.63 35.56 -15.17
CA ALA A 85 -1.99 35.18 -14.79
C ALA A 85 -2.11 33.67 -14.53
N ILE A 86 -1.48 32.82 -15.37
CA ILE A 86 -1.45 31.36 -15.17
C ILE A 86 -0.65 31.00 -13.91
N ALA A 87 0.49 31.65 -13.67
CA ALA A 87 1.27 31.41 -12.46
C ALA A 87 0.49 31.77 -11.19
N ALA A 88 -0.31 32.85 -11.22
CA ALA A 88 -1.18 33.29 -10.14
C ALA A 88 -2.46 32.45 -10.01
N GLY A 89 -2.81 31.61 -10.99
CA GLY A 89 -4.07 30.87 -11.04
C GLY A 89 -5.30 31.75 -11.33
N GLN A 90 -5.10 32.83 -12.09
CA GLN A 90 -6.13 33.89 -12.36
C GLN A 90 -6.41 34.08 -13.88
N HIS A 91 -5.91 33.17 -14.71
CA HIS A 91 -6.10 33.25 -16.15
C HIS A 91 -7.50 32.77 -16.55
N ILE A 92 -8.25 33.58 -17.32
CA ILE A 92 -9.67 33.33 -17.67
C ILE A 92 -9.83 32.02 -18.51
N ASP A 93 -8.86 31.70 -19.38
CA ASP A 93 -8.90 30.52 -20.24
C ASP A 93 -8.10 29.35 -19.68
N VAL A 94 -7.54 29.45 -18.46
CA VAL A 94 -6.86 28.34 -17.78
C VAL A 94 -7.50 28.13 -16.41
N MET A 95 -8.38 27.17 -16.35
CA MET A 95 -9.13 26.85 -15.14
C MET A 95 -8.47 25.67 -14.42
N GLU A 96 -8.16 25.87 -13.14
CA GLU A 96 -7.61 24.83 -12.26
C GLU A 96 -8.67 24.45 -11.22
N ILE A 97 -8.99 23.16 -11.17
CA ILE A 97 -10.07 22.60 -10.37
C ILE A 97 -9.50 21.45 -9.55
N ASP A 98 -9.75 21.47 -8.26
CA ASP A 98 -9.47 20.35 -7.37
C ASP A 98 -10.72 19.45 -7.32
N ALA A 99 -10.60 18.23 -7.85
CA ALA A 99 -11.68 17.26 -7.87
C ALA A 99 -12.12 16.81 -6.46
N ALA A 100 -11.27 16.96 -5.43
CA ALA A 100 -11.65 16.68 -4.05
C ALA A 100 -12.73 17.67 -3.54
N SER A 101 -12.70 18.93 -4.00
CA SER A 101 -13.68 19.95 -3.66
C SER A 101 -14.88 19.99 -4.61
N HIS A 102 -14.74 19.42 -5.82
CA HIS A 102 -15.72 19.50 -6.91
C HIS A 102 -16.01 18.10 -7.50
N THR A 103 -16.50 17.18 -6.67
CA THR A 103 -16.76 15.77 -7.04
C THR A 103 -18.00 15.59 -7.91
N GLY A 104 -18.92 16.54 -7.92
CA GLY A 104 -20.24 16.44 -8.52
C GLY A 104 -20.25 16.51 -10.05
N VAL A 105 -21.20 15.82 -10.67
CA VAL A 105 -21.38 15.82 -12.13
C VAL A 105 -21.77 17.19 -12.69
N ASP A 106 -22.50 17.98 -11.92
CA ASP A 106 -22.97 19.30 -12.39
C ASP A 106 -21.80 20.27 -12.55
N ASN A 107 -20.83 20.28 -11.64
CA ASN A 107 -19.61 21.07 -11.78
C ASN A 107 -18.83 20.72 -13.07
N ILE A 108 -18.77 19.43 -13.41
CA ILE A 108 -18.10 19.00 -14.65
C ILE A 108 -18.92 19.38 -15.89
N ARG A 109 -20.26 19.32 -15.85
CA ARG A 109 -21.12 19.77 -16.94
C ARG A 109 -20.95 21.27 -17.22
N ASP A 110 -20.91 22.11 -16.20
CA ASP A 110 -20.68 23.55 -16.36
C ASP A 110 -19.33 23.82 -17.06
N ILE A 111 -18.31 23.06 -16.74
CA ILE A 111 -16.98 23.12 -17.38
C ILE A 111 -17.08 22.72 -18.86
N LEU A 112 -17.80 21.64 -19.16
CA LEU A 112 -17.95 21.11 -20.51
C LEU A 112 -18.78 22.08 -21.40
N ASP A 113 -19.80 22.69 -20.83
CA ASP A 113 -20.59 23.71 -21.51
C ASP A 113 -19.74 24.97 -21.79
N ALA A 114 -18.94 25.40 -20.83
CA ALA A 114 -17.99 26.48 -21.02
C ALA A 114 -16.90 26.14 -22.06
N ALA A 115 -16.52 24.87 -22.20
CA ALA A 115 -15.52 24.40 -23.16
C ALA A 115 -15.96 24.54 -24.62
N GLN A 116 -17.27 24.66 -24.91
CA GLN A 116 -17.80 24.87 -26.27
C GLN A 116 -17.39 26.24 -26.85
N TYR A 117 -17.15 27.23 -25.98
CA TYR A 117 -16.81 28.57 -26.41
C TYR A 117 -15.33 28.76 -26.66
N ARG A 118 -14.95 29.59 -27.63
CA ARG A 118 -13.56 29.91 -27.93
C ARG A 118 -12.87 30.61 -26.75
N PRO A 119 -11.54 30.49 -26.62
CA PRO A 119 -10.77 31.21 -25.62
C PRO A 119 -10.88 32.74 -25.85
N THR A 120 -10.80 33.50 -24.76
CA THR A 120 -10.90 34.96 -24.77
C THR A 120 -9.52 35.62 -24.96
N ASN A 121 -8.53 35.20 -24.17
CA ASN A 121 -7.19 35.79 -24.14
C ASN A 121 -6.09 34.79 -24.52
N GLY A 122 -6.36 33.49 -24.36
CA GLY A 122 -5.44 32.42 -24.68
C GLY A 122 -5.57 31.91 -26.12
N ARG A 123 -4.64 31.08 -26.56
CA ARG A 123 -4.79 30.28 -27.79
C ARG A 123 -5.64 29.03 -27.52
N TYR A 124 -5.50 28.48 -26.33
CA TYR A 124 -6.19 27.29 -25.86
C TYR A 124 -6.93 27.56 -24.57
N LYS A 125 -8.12 26.97 -24.42
CA LYS A 125 -8.77 26.76 -23.14
C LYS A 125 -8.17 25.54 -22.49
N VAL A 126 -7.58 25.68 -21.31
CA VAL A 126 -6.92 24.61 -20.60
C VAL A 126 -7.66 24.34 -19.30
N TYR A 127 -8.10 23.11 -19.13
CA TYR A 127 -8.74 22.64 -17.90
C TYR A 127 -7.81 21.71 -17.15
N ILE A 128 -7.31 22.17 -16.01
CA ILE A 128 -6.46 21.40 -15.11
C ILE A 128 -7.37 20.83 -14.02
N ILE A 129 -7.51 19.49 -13.99
CA ILE A 129 -8.30 18.80 -12.98
C ILE A 129 -7.33 18.00 -12.10
N ASP A 130 -7.08 18.53 -10.89
CA ASP A 130 -6.20 17.89 -9.92
C ASP A 130 -6.97 16.85 -9.10
N GLU A 131 -6.28 15.80 -8.66
CA GLU A 131 -6.80 14.64 -7.97
C GLU A 131 -8.06 14.04 -8.65
N VAL A 132 -7.99 13.91 -9.97
CA VAL A 132 -9.12 13.49 -10.84
C VAL A 132 -9.78 12.18 -10.39
N HIS A 133 -9.08 11.31 -9.68
CA HIS A 133 -9.62 10.07 -9.13
C HIS A 133 -10.73 10.28 -8.07
N MET A 134 -10.91 11.51 -7.57
CA MET A 134 -11.98 11.88 -6.65
C MET A 134 -13.32 12.19 -7.35
N LEU A 135 -13.33 12.28 -8.68
CA LEU A 135 -14.56 12.49 -9.45
C LEU A 135 -15.51 11.29 -9.32
N SER A 136 -16.80 11.60 -9.27
CA SER A 136 -17.85 10.56 -9.32
C SER A 136 -17.86 9.84 -10.68
N THR A 137 -18.37 8.61 -10.72
CA THR A 137 -18.54 7.86 -11.97
C THR A 137 -19.39 8.63 -12.99
N ALA A 138 -20.41 9.36 -12.54
CA ALA A 138 -21.22 10.19 -13.41
C ALA A 138 -20.45 11.38 -14.00
N ALA A 139 -19.51 11.97 -13.26
CA ALA A 139 -18.63 13.04 -13.72
C ALA A 139 -17.62 12.51 -14.76
N PHE A 140 -17.04 11.34 -14.54
CA PHE A 140 -16.19 10.69 -15.55
C PHE A 140 -16.96 10.41 -16.85
N ASN A 141 -18.18 9.88 -16.76
CA ASN A 141 -19.01 9.62 -17.93
C ASN A 141 -19.36 10.89 -18.70
N ALA A 142 -19.58 12.01 -18.03
CA ALA A 142 -19.80 13.31 -18.68
C ALA A 142 -18.57 13.77 -19.49
N LEU A 143 -17.35 13.54 -18.97
CA LEU A 143 -16.10 13.89 -19.67
C LEU A 143 -15.86 13.06 -20.94
N LEU A 144 -16.36 11.82 -21.02
CA LEU A 144 -16.04 10.89 -22.13
C LEU A 144 -16.42 11.48 -23.50
N LYS A 145 -17.61 12.07 -23.64
CA LYS A 145 -18.07 12.64 -24.92
C LYS A 145 -17.11 13.72 -25.44
N THR A 146 -16.65 14.60 -24.57
CA THR A 146 -15.76 15.71 -24.96
C THR A 146 -14.31 15.22 -25.17
N LEU A 147 -13.90 14.15 -24.50
CA LEU A 147 -12.60 13.51 -24.75
C LEU A 147 -12.58 12.70 -26.05
N GLU A 148 -13.73 12.22 -26.53
CA GLU A 148 -13.86 11.54 -27.83
C GLU A 148 -13.87 12.54 -28.99
N GLU A 149 -14.62 13.63 -28.84
CA GLU A 149 -14.77 14.68 -29.86
C GLU A 149 -14.37 16.06 -29.26
N PRO A 150 -13.09 16.28 -28.96
CA PRO A 150 -12.64 17.50 -28.30
C PRO A 150 -12.69 18.70 -29.27
N PRO A 151 -13.19 19.87 -28.82
CA PRO A 151 -13.02 21.11 -29.58
C PRO A 151 -11.53 21.39 -29.78
N ALA A 152 -11.14 21.84 -31.00
CA ALA A 152 -9.74 22.02 -31.37
C ALA A 152 -8.95 23.00 -30.48
N HIS A 153 -9.65 23.86 -29.75
CA HIS A 153 -9.06 24.87 -28.86
C HIS A 153 -9.06 24.45 -27.38
N VAL A 154 -9.50 23.23 -27.06
CA VAL A 154 -9.62 22.76 -25.67
C VAL A 154 -8.56 21.70 -25.36
N ILE A 155 -7.91 21.86 -24.21
CA ILE A 155 -6.93 20.88 -23.71
C ILE A 155 -7.27 20.54 -22.27
N PHE A 156 -7.42 19.24 -21.99
CA PHE A 156 -7.60 18.72 -20.65
C PHE A 156 -6.25 18.26 -20.09
N ILE A 157 -5.97 18.64 -18.83
CA ILE A 157 -4.79 18.17 -18.10
C ILE A 157 -5.29 17.58 -16.79
N LEU A 158 -5.31 16.25 -16.73
CA LEU A 158 -5.75 15.51 -15.55
C LEU A 158 -4.51 15.18 -14.69
N ALA A 159 -4.63 15.31 -13.38
CA ALA A 159 -3.58 14.92 -12.44
C ALA A 159 -4.15 13.97 -11.38
N THR A 160 -3.40 12.92 -11.02
CA THR A 160 -3.84 11.95 -10.03
C THR A 160 -2.68 11.34 -9.25
N THR A 161 -2.91 11.02 -8.00
CA THR A 161 -2.03 10.17 -7.20
C THR A 161 -2.39 8.68 -7.34
N GLU A 162 -3.64 8.36 -7.75
CA GLU A 162 -4.17 7.01 -7.81
C GLU A 162 -4.71 6.66 -9.21
N ILE A 163 -3.80 6.32 -10.12
CA ILE A 163 -4.15 5.97 -11.51
C ILE A 163 -5.14 4.81 -11.62
N ARG A 164 -5.11 3.86 -10.66
CA ARG A 164 -5.98 2.67 -10.65
C ARG A 164 -7.45 2.99 -10.44
N LYS A 165 -7.76 4.13 -9.84
CA LYS A 165 -9.13 4.61 -9.63
C LYS A 165 -9.71 5.35 -10.85
N VAL A 166 -8.87 5.69 -11.84
CA VAL A 166 -9.32 6.37 -13.07
C VAL A 166 -9.79 5.32 -14.07
N PRO A 167 -11.01 5.46 -14.65
CA PRO A 167 -11.53 4.52 -15.63
C PRO A 167 -10.63 4.36 -16.86
N VAL A 168 -10.49 3.12 -17.35
CA VAL A 168 -9.66 2.80 -18.53
C VAL A 168 -10.15 3.54 -19.78
N THR A 169 -11.46 3.82 -19.87
CA THR A 169 -12.07 4.61 -20.95
C THR A 169 -11.54 6.05 -21.02
N ILE A 170 -11.20 6.66 -19.88
CA ILE A 170 -10.54 7.97 -19.81
C ILE A 170 -9.05 7.83 -20.18
N LEU A 171 -8.37 6.82 -19.59
CA LEU A 171 -6.94 6.59 -19.81
C LEU A 171 -6.60 6.36 -21.29
N SER A 172 -7.45 5.64 -22.02
CA SER A 172 -7.24 5.35 -23.44
C SER A 172 -7.31 6.58 -24.36
N ARG A 173 -7.87 7.71 -23.88
CA ARG A 173 -8.04 8.97 -24.61
C ARG A 173 -7.05 10.05 -24.17
N CYS A 174 -6.23 9.77 -23.16
CA CYS A 174 -5.26 10.70 -22.61
C CYS A 174 -3.83 10.27 -22.95
N GLN A 175 -2.98 11.22 -23.25
CA GLN A 175 -1.54 10.98 -23.25
C GLN A 175 -1.05 10.90 -21.80
N ARG A 176 -0.60 9.71 -21.38
CA ARG A 176 -0.17 9.44 -20.03
C ARG A 176 1.30 9.77 -19.79
N PHE A 177 1.58 10.40 -18.64
CA PHE A 177 2.92 10.66 -18.14
C PHE A 177 3.01 10.27 -16.66
N ASP A 178 3.95 9.39 -16.37
CA ASP A 178 4.22 8.93 -15.01
C ASP A 178 5.37 9.75 -14.41
N LEU A 179 5.07 10.59 -13.44
CA LEU A 179 6.09 11.34 -12.71
C LEU A 179 6.74 10.43 -11.67
N VAL A 180 8.04 10.34 -11.73
CA VAL A 180 8.83 9.49 -10.84
C VAL A 180 9.19 10.20 -9.54
N ARG A 181 9.49 9.40 -8.50
CA ARG A 181 10.11 9.91 -7.28
C ARG A 181 11.45 10.56 -7.60
N VAL A 182 11.69 11.74 -7.04
CA VAL A 182 12.97 12.42 -7.26
C VAL A 182 14.05 11.72 -6.43
N PRO A 183 15.20 11.36 -7.05
CA PRO A 183 16.30 10.72 -6.33
C PRO A 183 16.82 11.59 -5.20
N ILE A 184 17.24 10.96 -4.09
CA ILE A 184 17.77 11.63 -2.90
C ILE A 184 18.89 12.63 -3.25
N GLU A 185 19.85 12.23 -4.08
CA GLU A 185 20.96 13.10 -4.49
C GLU A 185 20.50 14.35 -5.25
N THR A 186 19.42 14.22 -6.02
CA THR A 186 18.84 15.36 -6.73
C THR A 186 18.11 16.29 -5.77
N LEU A 187 17.39 15.75 -4.77
CA LEU A 187 16.76 16.53 -3.70
C LEU A 187 17.79 17.25 -2.86
N LYS A 188 18.87 16.57 -2.45
CA LYS A 188 19.99 17.18 -1.69
C LYS A 188 20.57 18.41 -2.41
N LYS A 189 20.85 18.28 -3.70
CA LYS A 189 21.33 19.40 -4.52
C LYS A 189 20.34 20.56 -4.56
N HIS A 190 19.06 20.23 -4.68
CA HIS A 190 18.02 21.24 -4.71
C HIS A 190 17.85 21.97 -3.37
N PHE A 191 17.85 21.24 -2.25
CA PHE A 191 17.74 21.85 -0.93
C PHE A 191 18.98 22.69 -0.58
N ALA A 192 20.18 22.22 -0.92
CA ALA A 192 21.40 23.01 -0.77
C ALA A 192 21.36 24.30 -1.59
N TRP A 193 20.86 24.26 -2.82
CA TRP A 193 20.68 25.45 -3.65
C TRP A 193 19.67 26.42 -3.02
N ILE A 194 18.52 25.94 -2.52
CA ILE A 194 17.52 26.77 -1.85
C ILE A 194 18.10 27.36 -0.57
N ALA A 195 18.80 26.58 0.26
CA ALA A 195 19.44 27.07 1.47
C ALA A 195 20.41 28.23 1.15
N SER A 196 21.18 28.12 0.05
CA SER A 196 22.06 29.21 -0.40
C SER A 196 21.29 30.47 -0.82
N GLN A 197 20.11 30.31 -1.45
CA GLN A 197 19.26 31.48 -1.84
C GLN A 197 18.61 32.15 -0.63
N GLU A 198 18.26 31.39 0.40
CA GLU A 198 17.66 31.90 1.65
C GLU A 198 18.72 32.31 2.69
N GLN A 199 20.01 32.17 2.38
CA GLN A 199 21.13 32.46 3.29
C GLN A 199 21.09 31.65 4.60
N ILE A 200 20.75 30.35 4.48
CA ILE A 200 20.60 29.41 5.57
C ILE A 200 21.81 28.48 5.62
N GLU A 201 22.32 28.24 6.81
CA GLU A 201 23.33 27.22 7.05
C GLU A 201 22.67 25.83 7.17
N LEU A 202 22.81 25.01 6.15
CA LEU A 202 22.31 23.65 6.10
C LEU A 202 23.48 22.66 6.10
N SER A 203 23.62 21.86 7.15
CA SER A 203 24.65 20.81 7.21
C SER A 203 24.35 19.68 6.23
N ASP A 204 25.38 19.00 5.69
CA ASP A 204 25.21 17.89 4.77
C ASP A 204 24.41 16.73 5.37
N ALA A 205 24.60 16.45 6.67
CA ALA A 205 23.88 15.42 7.39
C ALA A 205 22.38 15.78 7.52
N ALA A 206 22.06 17.02 7.89
CA ALA A 206 20.70 17.52 7.94
C ALA A 206 20.02 17.46 6.56
N ASN A 207 20.74 17.89 5.52
CA ASN A 207 20.25 17.83 4.14
C ASN A 207 19.92 16.40 3.68
N GLU A 208 20.76 15.43 4.03
CA GLU A 208 20.50 14.03 3.73
C GLU A 208 19.28 13.49 4.46
N LEU A 209 19.10 13.83 5.75
CA LEU A 209 17.95 13.44 6.53
C LEU A 209 16.65 14.01 5.94
N LEU A 210 16.64 15.30 5.59
CA LEU A 210 15.50 15.96 4.96
C LEU A 210 15.17 15.32 3.60
N ALA A 211 16.18 15.05 2.77
CA ALA A 211 15.99 14.42 1.46
C ALA A 211 15.42 12.98 1.57
N ARG A 212 15.84 12.22 2.58
CA ARG A 212 15.28 10.89 2.88
C ARG A 212 13.83 10.99 3.39
N ALA A 213 13.57 11.91 4.33
CA ALA A 213 12.24 12.12 4.89
C ALA A 213 11.23 12.60 3.83
N ALA A 214 11.68 13.30 2.80
CA ALA A 214 10.88 13.77 1.68
C ALA A 214 10.36 12.63 0.76
N ASP A 215 10.94 11.44 0.82
CA ASP A 215 10.54 10.24 0.06
C ASP A 215 10.30 10.49 -1.44
N GLY A 216 11.13 11.31 -2.05
CA GLY A 216 11.04 11.67 -3.47
C GLY A 216 10.02 12.77 -3.81
N SER A 217 9.39 13.37 -2.80
CA SER A 217 8.47 14.51 -2.93
C SER A 217 9.22 15.84 -2.73
N VAL A 218 9.30 16.65 -3.77
CA VAL A 218 9.91 18.00 -3.68
C VAL A 218 9.10 18.88 -2.73
N ARG A 219 7.76 18.83 -2.80
CA ARG A 219 6.89 19.66 -1.98
C ARG A 219 7.02 19.35 -0.49
N ASP A 220 6.99 18.07 -0.13
CA ASP A 220 7.06 17.66 1.26
C ASP A 220 8.46 17.94 1.82
N GLY A 221 9.53 17.69 1.03
CA GLY A 221 10.88 18.05 1.41
C GLY A 221 11.08 19.56 1.64
N LEU A 222 10.51 20.42 0.80
CA LEU A 222 10.53 21.87 1.01
C LEU A 222 9.73 22.29 2.23
N SER A 223 8.64 21.60 2.53
CA SER A 223 7.86 21.88 3.75
C SER A 223 8.63 21.48 5.01
N LEU A 224 9.35 20.34 4.97
CA LEU A 224 10.23 19.92 6.06
C LEU A 224 11.42 20.88 6.24
N LEU A 225 12.04 21.32 5.16
CA LEU A 225 13.12 22.33 5.23
C LEU A 225 12.61 23.63 5.82
N ASP A 226 11.44 24.09 5.42
CA ASP A 226 10.79 25.31 5.93
C ASP A 226 10.52 25.21 7.44
N GLN A 227 10.03 24.06 7.89
CA GLN A 227 9.82 23.77 9.31
C GLN A 227 11.12 23.74 10.10
N ALA A 228 12.17 23.12 9.56
CA ALA A 228 13.49 23.08 10.20
C ALA A 228 14.07 24.50 10.37
N ILE A 229 13.95 25.36 9.35
CA ILE A 229 14.37 26.75 9.39
C ILE A 229 13.61 27.53 10.47
N ALA A 230 12.29 27.36 10.52
CA ALA A 230 11.45 28.04 11.51
C ALA A 230 11.81 27.63 12.95
N GLN A 231 12.19 26.39 13.16
CA GLN A 231 12.58 25.87 14.48
C GLN A 231 13.97 26.34 14.91
N THR A 232 14.92 26.43 13.96
CA THR A 232 16.36 26.70 14.28
C THR A 232 16.78 28.15 14.06
N GLY A 233 15.92 28.96 13.46
CA GLY A 233 16.28 30.37 13.13
C GLY A 233 17.31 30.50 12.02
N GLY A 234 17.56 29.44 11.22
CA GLY A 234 18.43 29.47 10.03
C GLY A 234 19.75 28.70 10.13
N HIS A 235 20.01 28.02 11.25
CA HIS A 235 21.15 27.09 11.40
C HIS A 235 20.60 25.67 11.55
N VAL A 236 20.47 24.95 10.41
CA VAL A 236 19.85 23.62 10.34
C VAL A 236 20.94 22.55 10.42
N ASP A 237 21.11 21.99 11.60
CA ASP A 237 22.01 20.88 11.87
C ASP A 237 21.27 19.53 11.94
N GLU A 238 22.01 18.44 12.03
CA GLU A 238 21.48 17.09 12.09
C GLU A 238 20.57 16.87 13.32
N ALA A 239 21.00 17.38 14.48
CA ALA A 239 20.29 17.18 15.74
C ALA A 239 18.91 17.86 15.71
N ALA A 240 18.82 19.06 15.18
CA ALA A 240 17.56 19.78 15.03
C ALA A 240 16.59 19.08 14.08
N VAL A 241 17.08 18.52 12.96
CA VAL A 241 16.25 17.75 12.02
C VAL A 241 15.78 16.43 12.64
N MET A 242 16.63 15.74 13.38
CA MET A 242 16.27 14.52 14.10
C MET A 242 15.16 14.79 15.13
N ASP A 243 15.32 15.84 15.93
CA ASP A 243 14.30 16.25 16.91
C ASP A 243 12.98 16.65 16.23
N MET A 244 13.06 17.45 15.16
CA MET A 244 11.87 17.84 14.39
C MET A 244 11.11 16.66 13.81
N LEU A 245 11.82 15.67 13.28
CA LEU A 245 11.23 14.45 12.70
C LEU A 245 10.77 13.46 13.77
N LYS A 246 11.06 13.72 15.06
CA LYS A 246 10.79 12.80 16.17
C LYS A 246 11.27 11.37 15.89
N ARG A 247 12.35 11.26 15.15
CA ARG A 247 12.98 9.99 14.85
C ARG A 247 13.84 9.53 16.02
N ALA A 248 13.76 8.26 16.35
CA ALA A 248 14.71 7.65 17.27
C ALA A 248 16.12 7.65 16.64
N ASP A 249 17.16 7.83 17.46
CA ASP A 249 18.54 7.62 17.00
C ASP A 249 18.66 6.19 16.44
N ARG A 250 19.24 6.05 15.25
CA ARG A 250 19.44 4.74 14.61
C ARG A 250 20.22 3.76 15.49
N ASN A 251 21.11 4.26 16.35
CA ASN A 251 21.78 3.41 17.33
C ASN A 251 20.80 2.82 18.32
N VAL A 252 19.84 3.62 18.80
CA VAL A 252 18.76 3.17 19.67
C VAL A 252 17.90 2.11 18.99
N VAL A 253 17.57 2.28 17.70
CA VAL A 253 16.82 1.29 16.93
C VAL A 253 17.57 -0.02 16.81
N VAL A 254 18.88 0.01 16.49
CA VAL A 254 19.71 -1.20 16.38
C VAL A 254 19.81 -1.91 17.74
N ASP A 255 20.08 -1.17 18.81
CA ASP A 255 20.19 -1.72 20.17
C ASP A 255 18.84 -2.26 20.68
N PHE A 256 17.74 -1.61 20.30
CA PHE A 256 16.37 -2.06 20.61
C PHE A 256 16.03 -3.36 19.88
N MET A 257 16.32 -3.45 18.59
CA MET A 257 16.15 -4.68 17.82
C MET A 257 17.03 -5.82 18.33
N ASP A 258 18.28 -5.54 18.73
CA ASP A 258 19.16 -6.53 19.36
C ASP A 258 18.57 -7.06 20.70
N THR A 259 18.00 -6.18 21.51
CA THR A 259 17.34 -6.55 22.77
C THR A 259 16.11 -7.42 22.51
N ILE A 260 15.25 -7.06 21.53
CA ILE A 260 14.10 -7.87 21.15
C ILE A 260 14.52 -9.26 20.66
N LEU A 261 15.52 -9.31 19.76
CA LEU A 261 16.00 -10.55 19.15
C LEU A 261 16.80 -11.43 20.12
N SER A 262 17.27 -10.87 21.24
CA SER A 262 17.92 -11.63 22.32
C SER A 262 16.94 -12.18 23.38
N GLY A 263 15.66 -11.83 23.32
CA GLY A 263 14.62 -12.36 24.23
C GLY A 263 14.51 -11.65 25.58
N ASP A 264 15.18 -10.50 25.81
CA ASP A 264 15.12 -9.75 27.06
C ASP A 264 13.86 -8.85 27.09
N THR A 265 12.73 -9.44 27.48
CA THR A 265 11.42 -8.77 27.50
C THR A 265 11.38 -7.55 28.42
N ALA A 266 11.95 -7.69 29.62
CA ALA A 266 11.90 -6.61 30.61
C ALA A 266 12.66 -5.38 30.11
N ARG A 267 13.85 -5.58 29.59
CA ARG A 267 14.67 -4.51 29.02
C ARG A 267 14.07 -3.89 27.78
N ALA A 268 13.48 -4.70 26.88
CA ALA A 268 12.84 -4.18 25.68
C ALA A 268 11.63 -3.28 26.00
N LEU A 269 10.78 -3.66 26.94
CA LEU A 269 9.66 -2.83 27.39
C LEU A 269 10.15 -1.56 28.09
N GLU A 270 11.17 -1.64 28.94
CA GLU A 270 11.78 -0.46 29.55
C GLU A 270 12.36 0.52 28.51
N MET A 271 13.05 -0.01 27.49
CA MET A 271 13.54 0.82 26.38
C MET A 271 12.39 1.48 25.61
N ALA A 272 11.30 0.75 25.35
CA ALA A 272 10.11 1.31 24.70
C ALA A 272 9.47 2.43 25.52
N ASP A 273 9.38 2.26 26.84
CA ASP A 273 8.89 3.29 27.76
C ASP A 273 9.77 4.53 27.73
N ASN A 274 11.09 4.37 27.77
CA ASN A 274 12.03 5.47 27.72
C ASN A 274 11.95 6.23 26.38
N ILE A 275 11.85 5.52 25.24
CA ILE A 275 11.70 6.13 23.93
C ILE A 275 10.38 6.92 23.83
N TYR A 276 9.28 6.34 24.32
CA TYR A 276 7.97 6.98 24.35
C TYR A 276 7.95 8.22 25.25
N ASN A 277 8.50 8.13 26.48
CA ASN A 277 8.54 9.23 27.45
C ASN A 277 9.43 10.39 26.97
N ASN A 278 10.43 10.12 26.13
CA ASN A 278 11.24 11.13 25.45
C ASN A 278 10.54 11.77 24.24
N GLY A 279 9.25 11.44 24.00
CA GLY A 279 8.42 12.10 23.00
C GLY A 279 8.56 11.53 21.59
N ALA A 280 9.21 10.38 21.39
CA ALA A 280 9.30 9.73 20.09
C ALA A 280 7.92 9.22 19.63
N ASP A 281 7.63 9.35 18.34
CA ASP A 281 6.45 8.79 17.70
C ASP A 281 6.62 7.28 17.50
N LEU A 282 5.74 6.49 18.12
CA LEU A 282 5.83 5.01 18.06
C LEU A 282 5.55 4.45 16.66
N VAL A 283 4.74 5.12 15.84
CA VAL A 283 4.52 4.71 14.44
C VAL A 283 5.78 4.95 13.61
N MET A 284 6.46 6.07 13.87
CA MET A 284 7.74 6.36 13.23
C MET A 284 8.83 5.39 13.69
N LEU A 285 8.90 5.07 14.99
CA LEU A 285 9.81 4.06 15.54
C LEU A 285 9.57 2.69 14.88
N LEU A 286 8.30 2.27 14.74
CA LEU A 286 7.97 1.04 14.03
C LEU A 286 8.45 1.07 12.57
N SER A 287 8.30 2.20 11.89
CA SER A 287 8.81 2.38 10.53
C SER A 287 10.35 2.25 10.46
N ASP A 288 11.07 2.83 11.41
CA ASP A 288 12.53 2.73 11.51
C ASP A 288 12.98 1.27 11.82
N MET A 289 12.24 0.54 12.67
CA MET A 289 12.47 -0.89 12.93
C MET A 289 12.24 -1.74 11.67
N MET A 290 11.22 -1.41 10.88
CA MET A 290 10.97 -2.07 9.59
C MET A 290 12.09 -1.77 8.59
N GLU A 291 12.56 -0.51 8.49
CA GLU A 291 13.69 -0.14 7.63
C GLU A 291 14.95 -0.94 8.00
N TRP A 292 15.24 -1.05 9.30
CA TRP A 292 16.36 -1.86 9.78
C TRP A 292 16.18 -3.35 9.45
N THR A 293 15.01 -3.93 9.72
CA THR A 293 14.76 -5.35 9.46
C THR A 293 14.87 -5.69 7.97
N HIS A 294 14.35 -4.81 7.08
CA HIS A 294 14.52 -4.97 5.64
C HIS A 294 15.99 -4.93 5.23
N TRP A 295 16.75 -3.98 5.77
CA TRP A 295 18.17 -3.86 5.48
C TRP A 295 18.97 -5.08 6.04
N ALA A 296 18.74 -5.48 7.29
CA ALA A 296 19.35 -6.66 7.91
C ALA A 296 19.03 -7.93 7.09
N THR A 297 17.77 -8.12 6.69
CA THR A 297 17.36 -9.24 5.83
C THR A 297 18.17 -9.29 4.53
N ARG A 298 18.38 -8.15 3.86
CA ARG A 298 19.17 -8.09 2.61
C ARG A 298 20.64 -8.35 2.82
N MET A 299 21.18 -7.99 3.98
CA MET A 299 22.59 -8.21 4.37
C MET A 299 22.84 -9.60 4.96
N HIS A 300 21.78 -10.37 5.20
CA HIS A 300 21.88 -11.69 5.85
C HIS A 300 22.77 -12.65 5.04
N PRO A 301 23.76 -13.33 5.66
CA PRO A 301 24.71 -14.20 4.98
C PRO A 301 24.07 -15.29 4.11
N ALA A 302 22.88 -15.78 4.48
CA ALA A 302 22.16 -16.80 3.72
C ALA A 302 21.68 -16.34 2.33
N LEU A 303 21.61 -15.03 2.05
CA LEU A 303 21.17 -14.51 0.74
C LEU A 303 22.33 -14.28 -0.23
N ASN A 304 23.60 -14.38 0.21
CA ASN A 304 24.80 -14.12 -0.60
C ASN A 304 24.69 -12.83 -1.46
N ALA A 305 23.89 -11.88 -1.02
CA ALA A 305 23.75 -10.58 -1.66
C ALA A 305 25.06 -9.82 -1.40
N GLY A 306 25.87 -9.66 -2.44
CA GLY A 306 27.22 -9.06 -2.35
C GLY A 306 27.23 -7.69 -1.69
N ASP A 307 28.41 -7.25 -1.33
CA ASP A 307 28.69 -5.98 -0.63
C ASP A 307 27.93 -4.80 -1.24
N MET A 308 26.83 -4.40 -0.59
CA MET A 308 26.08 -3.20 -0.97
C MET A 308 26.82 -1.99 -0.42
N THR A 309 27.63 -1.37 -1.25
CA THR A 309 28.44 -0.16 -0.93
C THR A 309 27.59 1.04 -0.52
N ALA A 310 26.30 1.08 -0.85
CA ALA A 310 25.36 2.13 -0.45
C ALA A 310 24.52 1.67 0.76
N SER A 311 25.11 1.63 1.96
CA SER A 311 24.40 1.38 3.21
C SER A 311 23.99 2.70 3.88
N PRO A 312 22.76 2.84 4.37
CA PRO A 312 22.34 3.99 5.18
C PRO A 312 22.90 3.95 6.61
N TYR A 313 23.58 2.87 6.98
CA TYR A 313 24.08 2.62 8.34
C TYR A 313 25.60 2.83 8.43
N THR A 314 26.06 3.35 9.58
CA THR A 314 27.49 3.55 9.88
C THR A 314 28.25 2.22 9.95
N ALA A 315 29.59 2.27 9.95
CA ALA A 315 30.43 1.07 10.06
C ALA A 315 30.13 0.30 11.35
N ASP A 316 29.96 1.01 12.49
CA ASP A 316 29.65 0.42 13.79
C ASP A 316 28.25 -0.26 13.80
N GLN A 317 27.24 0.42 13.27
CA GLN A 317 25.89 -0.15 13.14
C GLN A 317 25.86 -1.40 12.26
N ARG A 318 26.64 -1.39 11.17
CA ARG A 318 26.79 -2.58 10.29
C ARG A 318 27.46 -3.75 11.01
N GLU A 319 28.48 -3.47 11.84
CA GLU A 319 29.13 -4.52 12.61
C GLU A 319 28.21 -5.11 13.68
N LYS A 320 27.45 -4.27 14.40
CA LYS A 320 26.42 -4.73 15.34
C LYS A 320 25.38 -5.59 14.65
N THR A 321 24.84 -5.16 13.50
CA THR A 321 23.85 -5.93 12.75
C THR A 321 24.39 -7.26 12.24
N LYS A 322 25.63 -7.33 11.78
CA LYS A 322 26.27 -8.60 11.41
C LYS A 322 26.35 -9.58 12.59
N LYS A 323 26.59 -9.09 13.80
CA LYS A 323 26.56 -9.92 15.01
C LYS A 323 25.14 -10.43 15.31
N ILE A 324 24.12 -9.61 15.10
CA ILE A 324 22.73 -10.02 15.23
C ILE A 324 22.37 -11.06 14.17
N ASP A 325 22.68 -10.83 12.89
CA ASP A 325 22.40 -11.72 11.77
C ASP A 325 23.06 -13.10 11.90
N SER A 326 24.19 -13.17 12.60
CA SER A 326 24.84 -14.46 12.88
C SER A 326 24.05 -15.35 13.87
N ARG A 327 23.15 -14.77 14.66
CA ARG A 327 22.34 -15.45 15.70
C ARG A 327 20.91 -15.71 15.26
N VAL A 328 20.39 -14.90 14.33
CA VAL A 328 19.00 -14.88 13.92
C VAL A 328 18.85 -15.49 12.52
N SER A 329 17.90 -16.40 12.34
CA SER A 329 17.65 -16.98 11.02
C SER A 329 16.83 -16.04 10.12
N LEU A 330 17.00 -16.18 8.81
CA LEU A 330 16.21 -15.43 7.81
C LEU A 330 14.69 -15.61 8.01
N ASN A 331 14.27 -16.80 8.45
CA ASN A 331 12.86 -17.10 8.75
C ASN A 331 12.31 -16.25 9.90
N ILE A 332 13.12 -16.02 10.93
CA ILE A 332 12.74 -15.15 12.06
C ILE A 332 12.58 -13.71 11.60
N LEU A 333 13.54 -13.17 10.83
CA LEU A 333 13.43 -11.82 10.28
C LEU A 333 12.19 -11.65 9.39
N SER A 334 11.88 -12.65 8.56
CA SER A 334 10.69 -12.63 7.71
C SER A 334 9.38 -12.64 8.51
N ARG A 335 9.30 -13.43 9.58
CA ARG A 335 8.12 -13.46 10.47
C ARG A 335 7.96 -12.16 11.26
N ILE A 336 9.06 -11.61 11.78
CA ILE A 336 9.07 -10.31 12.46
C ILE A 336 8.57 -9.23 11.52
N TRP A 337 9.03 -9.22 10.26
CA TRP A 337 8.53 -8.30 9.24
C TRP A 337 7.01 -8.39 9.06
N GLN A 338 6.45 -9.58 8.95
CA GLN A 338 5.00 -9.79 8.81
C GLN A 338 4.21 -9.24 10.00
N VAL A 339 4.69 -9.46 11.22
CA VAL A 339 4.04 -8.97 12.43
C VAL A 339 4.13 -7.44 12.51
N MET A 340 5.25 -6.83 12.13
CA MET A 340 5.39 -5.38 12.09
C MET A 340 4.46 -4.75 11.05
N VAL A 341 4.32 -5.35 9.86
CA VAL A 341 3.37 -4.87 8.83
C VAL A 341 1.94 -4.88 9.35
N ALA A 342 1.52 -5.94 10.03
CA ALA A 342 0.19 -6.00 10.65
C ALA A 342 0.02 -4.93 11.75
N ALA A 343 1.05 -4.72 12.56
CA ALA A 343 1.03 -3.74 13.65
C ALA A 343 0.88 -2.29 13.18
N VAL A 344 1.36 -1.93 11.98
CA VAL A 344 1.15 -0.60 11.40
C VAL A 344 -0.35 -0.28 11.31
N SER A 345 -1.14 -1.21 10.79
CA SER A 345 -2.59 -1.04 10.69
C SER A 345 -3.27 -1.04 12.06
N GLU A 346 -2.85 -1.92 12.98
CA GLU A 346 -3.37 -1.98 14.35
C GLU A 346 -3.13 -0.64 15.08
N MET A 347 -1.93 -0.07 14.99
CA MET A 347 -1.59 1.20 15.64
C MET A 347 -2.33 2.41 15.04
N GLN A 348 -2.62 2.39 13.72
CA GLN A 348 -3.38 3.45 13.07
C GLN A 348 -4.87 3.43 13.43
N MET A 349 -5.43 2.25 13.68
CA MET A 349 -6.84 2.06 14.03
C MET A 349 -7.11 2.15 15.53
N SER A 350 -6.10 1.95 16.36
CA SER A 350 -6.23 1.91 17.83
C SER A 350 -6.19 3.32 18.43
N GLY A 351 -7.05 3.55 19.42
CA GLY A 351 -6.98 4.75 20.27
C GLY A 351 -5.81 4.76 21.28
N ASN A 352 -5.10 3.63 21.44
CA ASN A 352 -3.96 3.51 22.36
C ASN A 352 -2.75 2.86 21.67
N GLN A 353 -1.97 3.69 20.99
CA GLN A 353 -0.78 3.25 20.25
C GLN A 353 0.28 2.57 21.15
N LYS A 354 0.43 3.02 22.42
CA LYS A 354 1.43 2.46 23.33
C LYS A 354 1.12 0.99 23.67
N GLN A 355 -0.14 0.67 23.97
CA GLN A 355 -0.52 -0.73 24.23
C GLN A 355 -0.32 -1.62 23.01
N CYS A 356 -0.66 -1.14 21.81
CA CYS A 356 -0.42 -1.90 20.58
C CYS A 356 1.08 -2.15 20.36
N PHE A 357 1.92 -1.14 20.65
CA PHE A 357 3.36 -1.25 20.50
C PHE A 357 3.97 -2.23 21.52
N ASP A 358 3.54 -2.20 22.79
CA ASP A 358 3.98 -3.16 23.80
C ASP A 358 3.61 -4.60 23.42
N MET A 359 2.39 -4.80 22.91
CA MET A 359 1.97 -6.12 22.42
C MET A 359 2.75 -6.56 21.19
N LEU A 360 3.14 -5.63 20.32
CA LEU A 360 4.02 -5.91 19.19
C LEU A 360 5.39 -6.44 19.67
N ILE A 361 6.01 -5.78 20.65
CA ILE A 361 7.28 -6.21 21.24
C ILE A 361 7.16 -7.66 21.74
N VAL A 362 6.13 -7.95 22.54
CA VAL A 362 5.89 -9.30 23.09
C VAL A 362 5.74 -10.34 21.96
N ARG A 363 4.96 -10.01 20.91
CA ARG A 363 4.79 -10.91 19.74
C ARG A 363 6.11 -11.17 19.02
N MET A 364 6.93 -10.15 18.80
CA MET A 364 8.24 -10.30 18.14
C MET A 364 9.19 -11.18 18.95
N MET A 365 9.19 -11.04 20.26
CA MET A 365 10.03 -11.84 21.16
C MET A 365 9.65 -13.30 21.15
N HIS A 366 8.35 -13.62 21.20
CA HIS A 366 7.88 -15.00 21.06
C HIS A 366 8.28 -15.63 19.72
N ILE A 367 8.35 -14.83 18.66
CA ILE A 367 8.83 -15.31 17.34
C ILE A 367 10.34 -15.57 17.37
N ALA A 368 11.10 -14.72 18.06
CA ALA A 368 12.56 -14.88 18.19
C ALA A 368 12.94 -16.15 19.00
N ASP A 369 12.13 -16.50 19.99
CA ASP A 369 12.31 -17.70 20.85
C ASP A 369 11.85 -19.00 20.20
N MET A 370 11.14 -18.95 19.05
CA MET A 370 10.64 -20.17 18.39
C MET A 370 11.79 -20.98 17.79
N PRO A 371 12.00 -22.24 18.24
CA PRO A 371 13.01 -23.11 17.66
C PRO A 371 12.72 -23.36 16.16
N SER A 372 13.76 -23.40 15.36
CA SER A 372 13.64 -23.75 13.94
C SER A 372 13.18 -25.20 13.76
N VAL A 373 12.45 -25.47 12.67
CA VAL A 373 12.00 -26.85 12.36
C VAL A 373 13.15 -27.87 12.40
N PRO A 374 14.38 -27.57 11.90
CA PRO A 374 15.54 -28.45 12.06
C PRO A 374 15.97 -28.67 13.52
N GLU A 375 15.82 -27.69 14.40
CA GLU A 375 16.15 -27.81 15.84
C GLU A 375 15.11 -28.65 16.56
N ILE A 376 13.82 -28.49 16.25
CA ILE A 376 12.75 -29.34 16.78
C ILE A 376 13.00 -30.81 16.38
N LEU A 377 13.39 -31.06 15.14
CA LEU A 377 13.71 -32.39 14.65
C LEU A 377 15.00 -32.99 15.29
N LYS A 378 16.03 -32.15 15.52
CA LYS A 378 17.26 -32.57 16.22
C LYS A 378 17.01 -32.84 17.70
N ASN A 379 16.23 -31.99 18.39
CA ASN A 379 15.92 -32.19 19.79
C ASN A 379 15.02 -33.42 20.02
N ASN A 380 14.10 -33.73 19.09
CA ASN A 380 13.35 -34.98 19.11
C ASN A 380 14.21 -36.20 18.81
N ALA A 381 15.31 -36.06 18.05
CA ALA A 381 16.26 -37.13 17.82
C ALA A 381 17.25 -37.37 19.00
N ALA A 382 17.42 -36.38 19.89
CA ALA A 382 18.34 -36.44 21.03
C ALA A 382 17.65 -36.81 22.36
N ALA A 383 16.33 -36.98 22.39
CA ALA A 383 15.61 -37.46 23.57
C ALA A 383 15.95 -38.95 23.78
N LYS A 384 16.81 -39.23 24.77
CA LYS A 384 17.06 -40.58 25.28
C LYS A 384 15.73 -41.24 25.68
N PRO A 385 15.56 -42.55 25.45
CA PRO A 385 14.34 -43.22 25.81
C PRO A 385 14.19 -43.25 27.35
N VAL A 386 13.23 -42.46 27.83
CA VAL A 386 12.69 -42.63 29.21
C VAL A 386 11.90 -43.93 29.21
N ALA A 387 12.20 -44.80 30.21
CA ALA A 387 11.67 -46.13 30.38
C ALA A 387 10.15 -46.19 30.12
N GLN A 388 9.77 -47.16 29.34
CA GLN A 388 8.41 -47.48 28.93
C GLN A 388 7.52 -47.78 30.15
N PRO A 389 6.32 -47.22 30.24
CA PRO A 389 5.15 -47.98 30.69
C PRO A 389 4.60 -48.75 29.47
N VAL A 390 4.41 -50.02 29.75
CA VAL A 390 3.63 -51.05 29.03
C VAL A 390 2.94 -50.62 27.73
N ALA A 391 3.31 -51.33 26.66
CA ALA A 391 2.77 -51.28 25.33
C ALA A 391 1.23 -51.20 25.27
N GLN A 392 0.71 -50.05 24.78
CA GLN A 392 -0.49 -50.09 23.97
C GLN A 392 -0.08 -50.20 22.50
N PRO A 393 -0.77 -50.97 21.68
CA PRO A 393 -0.34 -51.24 20.30
C PRO A 393 -0.34 -49.94 19.48
N THR A 394 0.77 -49.73 18.79
CA THR A 394 0.93 -48.73 17.74
C THR A 394 -0.29 -48.80 16.81
N PRO A 395 -1.01 -47.70 16.55
CA PRO A 395 -2.00 -47.73 15.48
C PRO A 395 -1.21 -47.90 14.19
N ALA A 396 -1.40 -49.06 13.57
CA ALA A 396 -1.14 -49.23 12.15
C ALA A 396 -1.79 -48.06 11.42
N ALA A 397 -1.15 -47.57 10.36
CA ALA A 397 -1.67 -46.53 9.49
C ALA A 397 -3.19 -46.64 9.40
N GLN A 398 -3.91 -45.73 10.08
CA GLN A 398 -5.35 -45.70 10.02
C GLN A 398 -5.69 -45.41 8.56
N LYS A 399 -6.20 -46.41 7.88
CA LYS A 399 -6.93 -46.21 6.64
C LYS A 399 -8.08 -45.28 7.01
N ASN A 400 -8.06 -44.06 6.47
CA ASN A 400 -9.12 -43.10 6.69
C ASN A 400 -10.43 -43.67 6.11
N THR A 401 -11.23 -44.27 6.96
CA THR A 401 -12.56 -44.76 6.57
C THR A 401 -13.54 -43.64 6.80
N ILE A 402 -14.26 -43.24 5.76
CA ILE A 402 -15.32 -42.24 5.81
C ILE A 402 -16.63 -43.02 5.87
N THR A 403 -17.40 -42.83 6.95
CA THR A 403 -18.62 -43.58 7.23
C THR A 403 -19.87 -42.70 7.34
N ASN A 404 -19.71 -41.41 7.50
CA ASN A 404 -20.82 -40.44 7.59
C ASN A 404 -20.50 -39.13 6.83
N ALA A 405 -21.54 -38.30 6.64
CA ALA A 405 -21.45 -37.04 5.90
C ALA A 405 -20.54 -36.01 6.59
N ASP A 406 -20.50 -35.99 7.92
CA ASP A 406 -19.68 -35.03 8.69
C ASP A 406 -18.21 -35.38 8.56
N GLU A 407 -17.86 -36.65 8.65
CA GLU A 407 -16.50 -37.14 8.42
C GLU A 407 -16.00 -36.80 7.01
N LEU A 408 -16.89 -36.89 5.99
CA LEU A 408 -16.58 -36.51 4.62
C LEU A 408 -16.25 -35.02 4.52
N GLY A 409 -17.06 -34.17 5.13
CA GLY A 409 -16.84 -32.72 5.17
C GLY A 409 -15.57 -32.34 5.90
N HIS A 410 -15.34 -32.91 7.09
CA HIS A 410 -14.11 -32.67 7.88
C HIS A 410 -12.84 -33.14 7.16
N ALA A 411 -12.89 -34.26 6.45
CA ALA A 411 -11.76 -34.76 5.69
C ALA A 411 -11.38 -33.83 4.52
N MET A 412 -12.37 -33.27 3.81
CA MET A 412 -12.14 -32.26 2.75
C MET A 412 -11.50 -30.98 3.29
N GLN A 413 -11.96 -30.51 4.47
CA GLN A 413 -11.38 -29.35 5.14
C GLN A 413 -9.93 -29.62 5.59
N ALA A 414 -9.67 -30.78 6.18
CA ALA A 414 -8.33 -31.18 6.64
C ALA A 414 -7.32 -31.25 5.48
N ASP A 415 -7.75 -31.72 4.31
CA ASP A 415 -6.94 -31.78 3.08
C ASP A 415 -6.85 -30.44 2.34
N ARG A 416 -7.51 -29.37 2.85
CA ARG A 416 -7.56 -28.03 2.25
C ARG A 416 -8.18 -27.99 0.84
N GLU A 417 -9.08 -28.88 0.52
CA GLU A 417 -9.84 -28.89 -0.73
C GLU A 417 -11.03 -27.93 -0.67
N ILE A 418 -10.72 -26.66 -0.52
CA ILE A 418 -11.71 -25.60 -0.22
C ILE A 418 -12.84 -25.54 -1.26
N LEU A 419 -12.51 -25.58 -2.55
CA LEU A 419 -13.52 -25.49 -3.61
C LEU A 419 -14.45 -26.72 -3.64
N LEU A 420 -13.91 -27.91 -3.38
CA LEU A 420 -14.70 -29.13 -3.32
C LEU A 420 -15.60 -29.14 -2.09
N TYR A 421 -15.08 -28.70 -0.95
CA TYR A 421 -15.83 -28.55 0.29
C TYR A 421 -16.99 -27.52 0.18
N THR A 422 -16.71 -26.34 -0.37
CA THR A 422 -17.75 -25.29 -0.55
C THR A 422 -18.89 -25.79 -1.41
N TYR A 423 -18.58 -26.43 -2.54
CA TYR A 423 -19.62 -26.99 -3.39
C TYR A 423 -20.41 -28.11 -2.68
N TYR A 424 -19.72 -29.02 -1.99
CA TYR A 424 -20.29 -30.08 -1.18
C TYR A 424 -21.26 -29.53 -0.11
N SER A 425 -20.79 -28.57 0.67
CA SER A 425 -21.52 -28.05 1.82
C SER A 425 -22.79 -27.30 1.45
N GLU A 426 -22.82 -26.63 0.30
CA GLU A 426 -23.96 -25.81 -0.14
C GLU A 426 -24.97 -26.58 -1.01
N ASN A 427 -24.52 -27.57 -1.82
CA ASN A 427 -25.34 -28.08 -2.91
C ASN A 427 -25.56 -29.58 -2.85
N ILE A 428 -24.90 -30.34 -1.98
CA ILE A 428 -24.98 -31.79 -1.95
C ILE A 428 -25.78 -32.29 -0.75
N GLU A 429 -26.82 -33.09 -1.02
CA GLU A 429 -27.57 -33.86 -0.05
C GLU A 429 -27.02 -35.29 -0.03
N VAL A 430 -26.44 -35.72 1.09
CA VAL A 430 -25.90 -37.09 1.22
C VAL A 430 -27.04 -38.04 1.61
N CYS A 431 -27.51 -38.82 0.65
CA CYS A 431 -28.63 -39.76 0.88
C CYS A 431 -28.18 -41.03 1.61
N GLU A 432 -27.04 -41.57 1.26
CA GLU A 432 -26.47 -42.78 1.86
C GLU A 432 -24.95 -42.77 1.70
N ILE A 433 -24.23 -43.05 2.78
CA ILE A 433 -22.79 -43.19 2.75
C ILE A 433 -22.36 -44.43 3.50
N SER A 434 -21.47 -45.18 2.89
CA SER A 434 -20.83 -46.37 3.49
C SER A 434 -19.45 -46.54 2.91
N ASP A 435 -18.56 -47.34 3.55
CA ASP A 435 -17.19 -47.50 3.09
C ASP A 435 -17.12 -47.95 1.61
N GLY A 436 -16.68 -47.00 0.75
CA GLY A 436 -16.56 -47.21 -0.69
C GLY A 436 -17.80 -46.92 -1.54
N LYS A 437 -18.92 -46.45 -0.94
CA LYS A 437 -20.14 -46.09 -1.69
C LYS A 437 -20.72 -44.80 -1.15
N LEU A 438 -21.09 -43.88 -2.05
CA LEU A 438 -21.77 -42.63 -1.74
C LEU A 438 -22.92 -42.42 -2.70
N LYS A 439 -24.15 -42.28 -2.16
CA LYS A 439 -25.33 -41.87 -2.90
C LYS A 439 -25.68 -40.44 -2.48
N TYR A 440 -25.81 -39.55 -3.42
CA TYR A 440 -26.04 -38.13 -3.17
C TYR A 440 -26.99 -37.53 -4.20
N PHE A 441 -27.64 -36.45 -3.83
CA PHE A 441 -28.42 -35.59 -4.73
C PHE A 441 -27.68 -34.25 -4.87
N ASP A 442 -27.52 -33.79 -6.10
CA ASP A 442 -26.87 -32.51 -6.42
C ASP A 442 -27.92 -31.50 -6.87
N ARG A 443 -28.12 -30.45 -6.09
CA ARG A 443 -29.11 -29.39 -6.34
C ARG A 443 -28.78 -28.55 -7.58
N LYS A 444 -27.53 -28.37 -7.92
CA LYS A 444 -27.05 -27.57 -9.08
C LYS A 444 -26.75 -28.41 -10.31
N GLY A 445 -26.43 -29.70 -10.15
CA GLY A 445 -26.15 -30.61 -11.24
C GLY A 445 -24.82 -30.37 -11.94
N ASP A 446 -23.73 -30.07 -11.19
CA ASP A 446 -22.38 -29.88 -11.73
C ASP A 446 -21.81 -31.21 -12.23
N LYS A 447 -21.46 -31.26 -13.52
CA LYS A 447 -20.89 -32.46 -14.16
C LYS A 447 -19.48 -32.77 -13.74
N ASP A 448 -18.72 -31.79 -13.26
CA ASP A 448 -17.33 -31.94 -12.86
C ASP A 448 -17.18 -32.38 -11.39
N PHE A 449 -18.18 -32.11 -10.56
CA PHE A 449 -18.17 -32.45 -9.15
C PHE A 449 -17.95 -33.96 -8.88
N PRO A 450 -18.68 -34.87 -9.48
CA PRO A 450 -18.48 -36.31 -9.23
C PRO A 450 -17.09 -36.81 -9.65
N ILE A 451 -16.51 -36.23 -10.69
CA ILE A 451 -15.15 -36.59 -11.16
C ILE A 451 -14.11 -36.16 -10.12
N LYS A 452 -14.21 -34.91 -9.65
CA LYS A 452 -13.29 -34.36 -8.64
C LYS A 452 -13.43 -35.08 -7.30
N LEU A 453 -14.68 -35.34 -6.88
CA LEU A 453 -14.97 -36.05 -5.65
C LEU A 453 -14.42 -37.50 -5.67
N SER A 454 -14.63 -38.23 -6.76
CA SER A 454 -14.11 -39.60 -6.91
C SER A 454 -12.58 -39.64 -6.83
N ALA A 455 -11.91 -38.76 -7.56
CA ALA A 455 -10.45 -38.69 -7.56
C ALA A 455 -9.89 -38.33 -6.17
N TRP A 456 -10.54 -37.41 -5.45
CA TRP A 456 -10.14 -37.04 -4.09
C TRP A 456 -10.39 -38.17 -3.10
N LEU A 457 -11.56 -38.84 -3.12
CA LEU A 457 -11.89 -39.96 -2.25
C LEU A 457 -10.93 -41.13 -2.44
N GLU A 458 -10.58 -41.46 -3.68
CA GLU A 458 -9.60 -42.53 -3.98
C GLU A 458 -8.22 -42.18 -3.44
N LYS A 459 -7.79 -40.92 -3.58
CA LYS A 459 -6.52 -40.42 -3.03
C LYS A 459 -6.50 -40.45 -1.50
N HIS A 460 -7.61 -40.03 -0.85
CA HIS A 460 -7.71 -39.91 0.61
C HIS A 460 -7.84 -41.28 1.31
N THR A 461 -8.67 -42.17 0.77
CA THR A 461 -8.98 -43.46 1.40
C THR A 461 -8.16 -44.65 0.85
N GLY A 462 -7.51 -44.45 -0.31
CA GLY A 462 -6.74 -45.52 -1.01
C GLY A 462 -7.61 -46.63 -1.61
N LYS A 463 -8.94 -46.40 -1.77
CA LYS A 463 -9.91 -47.33 -2.32
C LYS A 463 -10.77 -46.66 -3.40
N PRO A 464 -11.18 -47.37 -4.45
CA PRO A 464 -12.14 -46.86 -5.41
C PRO A 464 -13.51 -46.67 -4.75
N TRP A 465 -14.17 -45.51 -5.01
CA TRP A 465 -15.49 -45.23 -4.53
C TRP A 465 -16.53 -45.30 -5.66
N VAL A 466 -17.70 -45.87 -5.36
CA VAL A 466 -18.85 -45.89 -6.26
C VAL A 466 -19.75 -44.70 -5.90
N LEU A 467 -19.82 -43.72 -6.80
CA LEU A 467 -20.69 -42.54 -6.66
C LEU A 467 -21.98 -42.77 -7.43
N ALA A 468 -23.13 -42.68 -6.78
CA ALA A 468 -24.42 -42.78 -7.38
C ALA A 468 -25.23 -41.48 -7.17
N GLN A 469 -25.55 -40.78 -8.26
CA GLN A 469 -26.38 -39.59 -8.20
C GLN A 469 -27.87 -39.98 -8.16
N ALA A 470 -28.60 -39.47 -7.17
CA ALA A 470 -30.05 -39.64 -7.06
C ALA A 470 -30.77 -38.72 -8.05
N THR A 471 -31.88 -39.16 -8.60
CA THR A 471 -32.71 -38.38 -9.54
C THR A 471 -33.69 -37.44 -8.84
N GLU A 472 -33.96 -37.69 -7.56
CA GLU A 472 -34.85 -36.89 -6.72
C GLU A 472 -34.16 -36.53 -5.41
N SER A 473 -34.53 -35.36 -4.82
CA SER A 473 -34.02 -34.92 -3.51
C SER A 473 -34.30 -35.95 -2.43
N CYS A 474 -33.32 -36.21 -1.60
CA CYS A 474 -33.46 -37.11 -0.45
C CYS A 474 -34.14 -36.42 0.76
N HIS A 475 -34.52 -35.15 0.63
CA HIS A 475 -35.05 -34.30 1.71
C HIS A 475 -34.16 -34.26 2.97
N ILE A 476 -32.88 -34.42 2.79
CA ILE A 476 -31.86 -34.31 3.85
C ILE A 476 -31.21 -32.93 3.74
N GLN A 477 -30.94 -32.31 4.90
CA GLN A 477 -30.31 -31.02 4.95
C GLN A 477 -28.85 -31.06 4.43
N THR A 478 -28.44 -30.03 3.74
CA THR A 478 -27.01 -29.86 3.39
C THR A 478 -26.20 -29.59 4.64
N ALA A 479 -24.87 -29.71 4.57
CA ALA A 479 -23.99 -29.48 5.72
C ALA A 479 -24.13 -28.05 6.26
N VAL A 480 -24.36 -27.05 5.40
CA VAL A 480 -24.59 -25.65 5.80
C VAL A 480 -25.93 -25.49 6.51
N GLU A 481 -27.00 -26.09 5.99
CA GLU A 481 -28.34 -26.02 6.61
C GLU A 481 -28.36 -26.68 8.00
N HIS A 482 -27.64 -27.79 8.17
CA HIS A 482 -27.47 -28.45 9.47
C HIS A 482 -26.74 -27.56 10.48
N GLN A 483 -25.63 -26.95 10.09
CA GLN A 483 -24.87 -26.02 10.94
C GLN A 483 -25.68 -24.78 11.33
N GLN A 484 -26.46 -24.22 10.40
CA GLN A 484 -27.36 -23.10 10.67
C GLN A 484 -28.41 -23.46 11.70
N GLN A 485 -28.97 -24.67 11.60
CA GLN A 485 -29.98 -25.16 12.55
C GLN A 485 -29.39 -25.41 13.95
N GLU A 486 -28.19 -25.98 14.06
CA GLU A 486 -27.48 -26.15 15.33
C GLU A 486 -27.20 -24.82 16.02
N LEU A 487 -26.74 -23.83 15.23
CA LEU A 487 -26.50 -22.47 15.75
C LEU A 487 -27.76 -21.75 16.18
N ALA A 488 -28.87 -21.93 15.43
CA ALA A 488 -30.17 -21.36 15.80
C ALA A 488 -30.73 -21.97 17.08
N ALA A 489 -30.37 -23.23 17.39
CA ALA A 489 -30.73 -23.92 18.62
C ALA A 489 -29.87 -23.54 19.84
N ASP A 490 -28.73 -22.87 19.64
CA ASP A 490 -27.86 -22.39 20.75
C ASP A 490 -28.60 -21.32 21.56
N PRO A 491 -28.68 -21.45 22.91
CA PRO A 491 -29.43 -20.53 23.76
C PRO A 491 -28.96 -19.07 23.66
N MET A 492 -27.69 -18.84 23.38
CA MET A 492 -27.10 -17.51 23.25
C MET A 492 -27.51 -16.86 21.92
N MET A 493 -27.50 -17.64 20.81
CA MET A 493 -27.95 -17.20 19.51
C MET A 493 -29.47 -17.01 19.46
N ALA A 494 -30.24 -17.90 20.06
CA ALA A 494 -31.69 -17.75 20.18
C ALA A 494 -32.08 -16.46 20.94
N SER A 495 -31.35 -16.10 22.00
CA SER A 495 -31.54 -14.83 22.71
C SER A 495 -31.16 -13.62 21.86
N ALA A 496 -30.09 -13.70 21.08
CA ALA A 496 -29.67 -12.61 20.20
C ALA A 496 -30.69 -12.40 19.05
N MET A 497 -31.17 -13.48 18.41
CA MET A 497 -32.17 -13.41 17.37
C MET A 497 -33.55 -12.90 17.89
N GLY A 498 -33.88 -13.16 19.14
CA GLY A 498 -35.07 -12.62 19.81
C GLY A 498 -35.03 -11.12 20.10
N LEU A 499 -33.86 -10.52 20.11
CA LEU A 499 -33.63 -9.07 20.32
C LEU A 499 -33.74 -8.26 19.02
N PHE A 500 -33.57 -8.88 17.86
CA PHE A 500 -33.58 -8.22 16.58
C PHE A 500 -34.66 -8.85 15.67
N GLU A 501 -35.82 -8.21 15.53
CA GLU A 501 -36.91 -8.66 14.63
C GLU A 501 -36.39 -8.75 13.18
N GLY A 502 -36.46 -9.95 12.59
CA GLY A 502 -36.04 -10.19 11.20
C GLY A 502 -34.58 -10.56 11.01
N ALA A 503 -33.84 -10.87 12.09
CA ALA A 503 -32.47 -11.36 11.95
C ALA A 503 -32.41 -12.78 11.41
N GLU A 504 -31.59 -13.02 10.40
CA GLU A 504 -31.32 -14.33 9.80
C GLU A 504 -29.84 -14.67 9.84
N ILE A 505 -29.48 -15.95 10.01
CA ILE A 505 -28.11 -16.43 9.92
C ILE A 505 -27.75 -16.54 8.44
N VAL A 506 -26.97 -15.59 7.93
CA VAL A 506 -26.62 -15.50 6.50
C VAL A 506 -25.39 -16.34 6.18
N GLU A 507 -24.38 -16.32 7.07
CA GLU A 507 -23.10 -17.02 6.86
C GLU A 507 -22.51 -17.48 8.19
N VAL A 508 -21.90 -18.66 8.18
CA VAL A 508 -21.18 -19.22 9.33
C VAL A 508 -19.71 -19.36 8.93
N SER A 509 -18.88 -18.45 9.42
CA SER A 509 -17.42 -18.54 9.28
C SER A 509 -16.77 -18.98 10.58
N LYS A 510 -15.87 -19.96 10.53
CA LYS A 510 -15.02 -20.38 11.65
C LYS A 510 -13.70 -19.65 11.63
#